data_76a7143f872552819ff113cbf029cff9
#
_entry.id   76a7143f872552819ff113cbf029cff9
#
_cell.length_a   1.000
_cell.length_b   1.000
_cell.length_c   1.000
_cell.angle_alpha   90.00
_cell.angle_beta   90.00
_cell.angle_gamma   90.00
#
_symmetry.space_group_name_H-M   'P 1'
#
loop_
_entity.id
_entity.type
_entity.pdbx_description
1 polymer ?
#
loop_
_entity_poly.entity_id
_entity_poly.type
_entity_poly.pdbx_seq_one_letter_code
_entity_poly.pdbx_strand_id
1 'polypeptide(L)'
;GLAVGAASVLAPVYISEVTPAHLRGRLSSIQQVMIIIGLTVAFLSNYLLAEFAGSSIQEFWLGFEAWRWMFWIELVPATIFLVALLFIPESPRYLVSRSRGGDAHGVLERLFGTDFAQRKVSEIEASLASDHRPRLSDLVNKTTGKIRPIVWTGIGLAVFQQLVGINVVFYYGAVLWQAVGFSESDALKINILSGAISIGAVMLAILL
;
A
#
# COMPACT_ATOMS: atom_id res chain seq x y z
N GLY A 1 3.60 6.55 11.22
CA GLY A 1 4.81 6.56 10.37
C GLY A 1 5.40 5.17 10.18
N LEU A 2 6.02 4.57 11.20
CA LEU A 2 6.77 3.30 11.07
C LEU A 2 5.92 2.13 10.54
N ALA A 3 4.72 1.91 11.07
CA ALA A 3 3.84 0.84 10.63
C ALA A 3 3.41 0.99 9.16
N VAL A 4 3.07 2.20 8.74
CA VAL A 4 2.71 2.50 7.35
C VAL A 4 3.90 2.28 6.42
N GLY A 5 5.10 2.72 6.83
CA GLY A 5 6.32 2.49 6.07
C GLY A 5 6.64 1.00 5.91
N ALA A 6 6.52 0.22 6.97
CA ALA A 6 6.69 -1.23 6.91
C ALA A 6 5.66 -1.90 5.99
N ALA A 7 4.37 -1.55 6.10
CA ALA A 7 3.31 -2.10 5.27
C ALA A 7 3.51 -1.76 3.77
N SER A 8 3.95 -0.54 3.47
CA SER A 8 4.22 -0.09 2.09
C SER A 8 5.32 -0.89 1.39
N VAL A 9 6.27 -1.46 2.15
CA VAL A 9 7.33 -2.30 1.61
C VAL A 9 6.93 -3.78 1.62
N LEU A 10 6.35 -4.25 2.73
CA LEU A 10 6.04 -5.68 2.91
C LEU A 10 4.92 -6.16 1.98
N ALA A 11 3.88 -5.35 1.74
CA ALA A 11 2.76 -5.78 0.93
C ALA A 11 3.14 -6.05 -0.54
N PRO A 12 3.87 -5.16 -1.27
CA PRO A 12 4.35 -5.49 -2.61
C PRO A 12 5.30 -6.68 -2.65
N VAL A 13 6.18 -6.81 -1.66
CA VAL A 13 7.12 -7.95 -1.57
C VAL A 13 6.34 -9.24 -1.41
N TYR A 14 5.41 -9.31 -0.46
CA TYR A 14 4.56 -10.48 -0.25
C TYR A 14 3.79 -10.87 -1.52
N ILE A 15 3.14 -9.90 -2.17
CA ILE A 15 2.43 -10.13 -3.44
C ILE A 15 3.39 -10.71 -4.49
N SER A 16 4.60 -10.18 -4.62
CA SER A 16 5.57 -10.64 -5.60
C SER A 16 6.10 -12.05 -5.34
N GLU A 17 6.16 -12.46 -4.08
CA GLU A 17 6.65 -13.77 -3.66
C GLU A 17 5.60 -14.88 -3.80
N VAL A 18 4.34 -14.55 -3.51
CA VAL A 18 3.23 -15.50 -3.59
C VAL A 18 2.74 -15.66 -5.03
N THR A 19 2.82 -14.61 -5.86
CA THR A 19 2.16 -14.56 -7.17
C THR A 19 3.02 -15.12 -8.29
N PRO A 20 2.43 -15.92 -9.22
CA PRO A 20 3.08 -16.30 -10.47
C PRO A 20 3.52 -15.09 -11.30
N ALA A 21 4.61 -15.22 -12.06
CA ALA A 21 5.22 -14.13 -12.81
C ALA A 21 4.25 -13.39 -13.76
N HIS A 22 3.37 -14.13 -14.43
CA HIS A 22 2.39 -13.58 -15.37
C HIS A 22 1.24 -12.77 -14.74
N LEU A 23 0.98 -12.96 -13.43
CA LEU A 23 -0.06 -12.22 -12.69
C LEU A 23 0.50 -11.11 -11.82
N ARG A 24 1.82 -11.06 -11.61
CA ARG A 24 2.48 -10.16 -10.66
C ARG A 24 2.18 -8.69 -10.96
N GLY A 25 2.25 -8.27 -12.21
CA GLY A 25 1.92 -6.89 -12.62
C GLY A 25 0.48 -6.51 -12.28
N ARG A 26 -0.48 -7.38 -12.63
CA ARG A 26 -1.91 -7.16 -12.36
C ARG A 26 -2.22 -7.04 -10.87
N LEU A 27 -1.67 -7.93 -10.04
CA LEU A 27 -1.90 -7.91 -8.59
C LEU A 27 -1.23 -6.71 -7.91
N SER A 28 -0.06 -6.28 -8.38
CA SER A 28 0.57 -5.05 -7.91
C SER A 28 -0.26 -3.80 -8.26
N SER A 29 -0.90 -3.79 -9.43
CA SER A 29 -1.82 -2.71 -9.83
C SER A 29 -3.09 -2.70 -8.98
N ILE A 30 -3.63 -3.86 -8.62
CA ILE A 30 -4.78 -3.98 -7.71
C ILE A 30 -4.46 -3.37 -6.34
N GLN A 31 -3.25 -3.57 -5.83
CA GLN A 31 -2.82 -2.94 -4.59
C GLN A 31 -2.93 -1.42 -4.67
N GLN A 32 -2.48 -0.80 -5.76
CA GLN A 32 -2.58 0.64 -5.96
C GLN A 32 -4.05 1.11 -6.01
N VAL A 33 -4.92 0.36 -6.69
CA VAL A 33 -6.36 0.63 -6.69
C VAL A 33 -6.94 0.59 -5.28
N MET A 34 -6.59 -0.41 -4.47
CA MET A 34 -7.07 -0.53 -3.09
C MET A 34 -6.63 0.63 -2.21
N ILE A 35 -5.42 1.15 -2.40
CA ILE A 35 -4.93 2.34 -1.68
C ILE A 35 -5.81 3.56 -2.02
N ILE A 36 -6.10 3.79 -3.30
CA ILE A 36 -6.91 4.93 -3.74
C ILE A 36 -8.37 4.79 -3.30
N ILE A 37 -8.93 3.57 -3.36
CA ILE A 37 -10.27 3.30 -2.83
C ILE A 37 -10.31 3.60 -1.33
N GLY A 38 -9.34 3.13 -0.56
CA GLY A 38 -9.25 3.40 0.87
C GLY A 38 -9.23 4.90 1.19
N LEU A 39 -8.41 5.66 0.44
CA LEU A 39 -8.35 7.12 0.57
C LEU A 39 -9.70 7.78 0.24
N THR A 40 -10.35 7.35 -0.83
CA THR A 40 -11.66 7.89 -1.24
C THR A 40 -12.75 7.58 -0.23
N VAL A 41 -12.76 6.37 0.33
CA VAL A 41 -13.69 5.97 1.40
C VAL A 41 -13.44 6.79 2.67
N ALA A 42 -12.18 7.09 3.01
CA ALA A 42 -11.85 7.96 4.13
C ALA A 42 -12.39 9.38 3.90
N PHE A 43 -12.22 9.96 2.72
CA PHE A 43 -12.81 11.26 2.39
C PHE A 43 -14.34 11.25 2.49
N LEU A 44 -14.98 10.19 1.98
CA LEU A 44 -16.43 10.03 2.07
C LEU A 44 -16.90 9.93 3.52
N SER A 45 -16.23 9.14 4.36
CA SER A 45 -16.58 8.99 5.77
C SER A 45 -16.43 10.31 6.53
N ASN A 46 -15.37 11.07 6.27
CA ASN A 46 -15.16 12.38 6.87
C ASN A 46 -16.24 13.39 6.45
N TYR A 47 -16.60 13.40 5.17
CA TYR A 47 -17.69 14.23 4.66
C TYR A 47 -19.03 13.90 5.34
N LEU A 48 -19.38 12.62 5.41
CA LEU A 48 -20.63 12.19 6.03
C LEU A 48 -20.69 12.57 7.52
N LEU A 49 -19.60 12.37 8.25
CA LEU A 49 -19.54 12.74 9.67
C LEU A 49 -19.68 14.27 9.87
N ALA A 50 -19.00 15.06 9.04
CA ALA A 50 -19.13 16.53 9.09
C ALA A 50 -20.55 16.99 8.73
N GLU A 51 -21.16 16.38 7.70
CA GLU A 51 -22.53 16.73 7.27
C GLU A 51 -23.57 16.36 8.33
N PHE A 52 -23.48 15.18 8.96
CA PHE A 52 -24.40 14.77 10.02
C PHE A 52 -24.25 15.58 11.30
N ALA A 53 -23.05 16.05 11.63
CA ALA A 53 -22.79 16.90 12.78
C ALA A 53 -23.09 18.38 12.52
N GLY A 54 -23.15 18.80 11.25
CA GLY A 54 -23.25 20.20 10.82
C GLY A 54 -21.90 20.86 10.55
N SER A 55 -20.82 20.42 11.19
CA SER A 55 -19.42 20.73 10.85
C SER A 55 -18.48 19.79 11.59
N SER A 56 -17.19 19.76 11.20
CA SER A 56 -16.19 18.91 11.83
C SER A 56 -15.93 19.24 13.32
N ILE A 57 -16.16 20.48 13.73
CA ILE A 57 -15.93 20.97 15.09
C ILE A 57 -17.17 20.88 15.99
N GLN A 58 -18.34 20.55 15.45
CA GLN A 58 -19.56 20.39 16.25
C GLN A 58 -19.60 19.05 16.96
N GLU A 59 -20.31 19.00 18.09
CA GLU A 59 -20.58 17.76 18.81
C GLU A 59 -21.48 16.84 17.97
N PHE A 60 -21.05 15.59 17.82
CA PHE A 60 -21.77 14.59 17.04
C PHE A 60 -22.47 13.56 17.94
N TRP A 61 -21.72 12.80 18.72
CA TRP A 61 -22.25 11.75 19.57
C TRP A 61 -21.43 11.62 20.86
N LEU A 62 -22.07 11.27 21.98
CA LEU A 62 -21.47 11.13 23.31
C LEU A 62 -20.70 12.38 23.80
N GLY A 63 -21.06 13.59 23.32
CA GLY A 63 -20.38 14.83 23.71
C GLY A 63 -19.00 15.02 23.09
N PHE A 64 -18.69 14.26 22.04
CA PHE A 64 -17.43 14.42 21.31
C PHE A 64 -17.65 15.09 19.96
N GLU A 65 -16.71 15.95 19.56
CA GLU A 65 -16.72 16.63 18.27
C GLU A 65 -16.56 15.63 17.11
N ALA A 66 -17.14 15.95 15.95
CA ALA A 66 -17.16 15.07 14.77
C ALA A 66 -15.75 14.66 14.30
N TRP A 67 -14.77 15.56 14.35
CA TRP A 67 -13.39 15.25 13.95
C TRP A 67 -12.76 14.11 14.77
N ARG A 68 -13.15 13.92 16.05
CA ARG A 68 -12.66 12.79 16.86
C ARG A 68 -13.25 11.48 16.35
N TRP A 69 -14.50 11.48 15.93
CA TRP A 69 -15.13 10.33 15.30
C TRP A 69 -14.52 9.99 13.96
N MET A 70 -14.07 10.99 13.19
CA MET A 70 -13.31 10.75 11.94
C MET A 70 -12.04 9.94 12.19
N PHE A 71 -11.32 10.18 13.30
CA PHE A 71 -10.17 9.35 13.68
C PHE A 71 -10.59 7.98 14.23
N TRP A 72 -11.64 7.90 15.02
CA TRP A 72 -12.05 6.63 15.61
C TRP A 72 -12.63 5.64 14.60
N ILE A 73 -13.26 6.09 13.55
CA ILE A 73 -13.80 5.24 12.49
C ILE A 73 -12.69 4.46 11.78
N GLU A 74 -11.45 4.96 11.79
CA GLU A 74 -10.28 4.25 11.25
C GLU A 74 -9.96 2.96 12.01
N LEU A 75 -10.41 2.82 13.26
CA LEU A 75 -10.25 1.59 14.02
C LEU A 75 -10.99 0.40 13.37
N VAL A 76 -12.07 0.67 12.65
CA VAL A 76 -12.86 -0.37 11.98
C VAL A 76 -12.02 -1.09 10.89
N PRO A 77 -11.53 -0.40 9.85
CA PRO A 77 -10.69 -1.05 8.84
C PRO A 77 -9.36 -1.56 9.42
N ALA A 78 -8.78 -0.87 10.42
CA ALA A 78 -7.56 -1.33 11.09
C ALA A 78 -7.77 -2.67 11.81
N THR A 79 -8.90 -2.82 12.52
CA THR A 79 -9.25 -4.07 13.21
C THR A 79 -9.53 -5.19 12.20
N ILE A 80 -10.27 -4.91 11.14
CA ILE A 80 -10.53 -5.88 10.05
C ILE A 80 -9.20 -6.34 9.45
N PHE A 81 -8.29 -5.41 9.17
CA PHE A 81 -6.97 -5.72 8.63
C PHE A 81 -6.13 -6.56 9.60
N LEU A 82 -6.11 -6.21 10.89
CA LEU A 82 -5.41 -6.99 11.92
C LEU A 82 -5.93 -8.43 11.98
N VAL A 83 -7.26 -8.59 11.99
CA VAL A 83 -7.89 -9.93 11.99
C VAL A 83 -7.53 -10.69 10.71
N ALA A 84 -7.63 -10.04 9.55
CA ALA A 84 -7.27 -10.65 8.27
C ALA A 84 -5.81 -11.13 8.23
N LEU A 85 -4.88 -10.38 8.80
CA LEU A 85 -3.46 -10.76 8.88
C LEU A 85 -3.22 -12.07 9.63
N LEU A 86 -4.08 -12.42 10.60
CA LEU A 86 -3.97 -13.69 11.33
C LEU A 86 -4.29 -14.92 10.47
N PHE A 87 -5.00 -14.72 9.35
CA PHE A 87 -5.39 -15.78 8.42
C PHE A 87 -4.51 -15.84 7.17
N ILE A 88 -3.69 -14.83 6.93
CA ILE A 88 -2.77 -14.81 5.78
C ILE A 88 -1.61 -15.77 6.06
N PRO A 89 -1.34 -16.75 5.16
CA PRO A 89 -0.21 -17.65 5.33
C PRO A 89 1.12 -16.91 5.18
N GLU A 90 2.17 -17.46 5.76
CA GLU A 90 3.52 -16.93 5.60
C GLU A 90 3.99 -17.03 4.13
N SER A 91 4.90 -16.14 3.75
CA SER A 91 5.48 -16.15 2.39
C SER A 91 6.19 -17.48 2.11
N PRO A 92 5.94 -18.13 0.95
CA PRO A 92 6.63 -19.35 0.57
C PRO A 92 8.16 -19.18 0.56
N ARG A 93 8.67 -18.03 0.13
CA ARG A 93 10.12 -17.74 0.13
C ARG A 93 10.69 -17.67 1.55
N TYR A 94 9.96 -17.05 2.46
CA TYR A 94 10.33 -17.03 3.88
C TYR A 94 10.34 -18.43 4.50
N LEU A 95 9.31 -19.23 4.23
CA LEU A 95 9.21 -20.61 4.75
C LEU A 95 10.39 -21.47 4.25
N VAL A 96 10.72 -21.40 2.97
CA VAL A 96 11.88 -22.11 2.41
C VAL A 96 13.18 -21.63 3.04
N SER A 97 13.36 -20.32 3.23
CA SER A 97 14.56 -19.77 3.88
C SER A 97 14.75 -20.23 5.33
N ARG A 98 13.65 -20.67 5.97
CA ARG A 98 13.64 -21.27 7.30
C ARG A 98 13.67 -22.81 7.29
N SER A 99 14.00 -23.42 6.14
CA SER A 99 14.02 -24.88 5.94
C SER A 99 12.66 -25.56 6.17
N ARG A 100 11.56 -24.80 5.98
CA ARG A 100 10.16 -25.26 6.08
C ARG A 100 9.54 -25.45 4.69
N GLY A 101 10.24 -26.17 3.81
CA GLY A 101 9.83 -26.38 2.41
C GLY A 101 8.46 -27.08 2.28
N GLY A 102 8.13 -27.99 3.19
CA GLY A 102 6.82 -28.67 3.21
C GLY A 102 5.64 -27.69 3.45
N ASP A 103 5.81 -26.73 4.35
CA ASP A 103 4.80 -25.70 4.62
C ASP A 103 4.67 -24.76 3.42
N ALA A 104 5.78 -24.38 2.81
CA ALA A 104 5.79 -23.57 1.58
C ALA A 104 5.04 -24.28 0.44
N HIS A 105 5.26 -25.60 0.27
CA HIS A 105 4.54 -26.42 -0.68
C HIS A 105 3.02 -26.37 -0.41
N GLY A 106 2.61 -26.61 0.84
CA GLY A 106 1.20 -26.57 1.22
C GLY A 106 0.50 -25.24 0.98
N VAL A 107 1.20 -24.12 1.19
CA VAL A 107 0.69 -22.77 0.86
C VAL A 107 0.49 -22.62 -0.64
N LEU A 108 1.49 -22.96 -1.44
CA LEU A 108 1.43 -22.83 -2.90
C LEU A 108 0.44 -23.80 -3.53
N GLU A 109 0.32 -25.00 -2.98
CA GLU A 109 -0.65 -26.02 -3.43
C GLU A 109 -2.08 -25.55 -3.27
N ARG A 110 -2.43 -24.96 -2.12
CA ARG A 110 -3.77 -24.39 -1.86
C ARG A 110 -4.12 -23.25 -2.82
N LEU A 111 -3.14 -22.49 -3.27
CA LEU A 111 -3.35 -21.32 -4.12
C LEU A 111 -3.34 -21.66 -5.62
N PHE A 112 -2.47 -22.58 -6.05
CA PHE A 112 -2.14 -22.75 -7.47
C PHE A 112 -2.07 -24.23 -7.91
N GLY A 113 -2.28 -25.17 -7.01
CA GLY A 113 -2.22 -26.60 -7.29
C GLY A 113 -0.81 -27.21 -7.13
N THR A 114 -0.78 -28.55 -7.06
CA THR A 114 0.41 -29.34 -6.67
C THR A 114 1.58 -29.20 -7.64
N ASP A 115 1.33 -29.23 -8.95
CA ASP A 115 2.40 -29.14 -9.97
C ASP A 115 3.11 -27.79 -9.95
N PHE A 116 2.37 -26.71 -9.72
CA PHE A 116 2.94 -25.37 -9.58
C PHE A 116 3.72 -25.26 -8.28
N ALA A 117 3.19 -25.78 -7.19
CA ALA A 117 3.82 -25.73 -5.87
C ALA A 117 5.20 -26.38 -5.88
N GLN A 118 5.31 -27.59 -6.44
CA GLN A 118 6.57 -28.33 -6.49
C GLN A 118 7.63 -27.61 -7.31
N ARG A 119 7.27 -27.13 -8.51
CA ARG A 119 8.20 -26.35 -9.34
C ARG A 119 8.66 -25.07 -8.67
N LYS A 120 7.71 -24.36 -8.01
CA LYS A 120 8.01 -23.08 -7.38
C LYS A 120 8.87 -23.21 -6.14
N VAL A 121 8.67 -24.25 -5.32
CA VAL A 121 9.54 -24.52 -4.17
C VAL A 121 10.96 -24.81 -4.63
N SER A 122 11.15 -25.67 -5.64
CA SER A 122 12.48 -25.97 -6.19
C SER A 122 13.16 -24.73 -6.78
N GLU A 123 12.40 -23.86 -7.47
CA GLU A 123 12.91 -22.58 -7.98
C GLU A 123 13.41 -21.67 -6.84
N ILE A 124 12.63 -21.58 -5.75
CA ILE A 124 12.98 -20.77 -4.58
C ILE A 124 14.23 -21.34 -3.90
N GLU A 125 14.32 -22.67 -3.72
CA GLU A 125 15.49 -23.33 -3.14
C GLU A 125 16.76 -23.06 -3.97
N ALA A 126 16.67 -23.23 -5.28
CA ALA A 126 17.77 -22.93 -6.19
C ALA A 126 18.20 -21.45 -6.15
N SER A 127 17.22 -20.54 -6.10
CA SER A 127 17.47 -19.11 -5.94
C SER A 127 18.18 -18.81 -4.62
N LEU A 128 17.70 -19.36 -3.50
CA LEU A 128 18.29 -19.12 -2.18
C LEU A 128 19.70 -19.74 -2.04
N ALA A 129 19.96 -20.87 -2.71
CA ALA A 129 21.28 -21.49 -2.74
C ALA A 129 22.32 -20.63 -3.50
N SER A 130 21.86 -19.89 -4.51
CA SER A 130 22.71 -18.99 -5.30
C SER A 130 22.70 -17.54 -4.76
N ASP A 131 21.80 -17.21 -3.84
CA ASP A 131 21.60 -15.85 -3.36
C ASP A 131 22.71 -15.43 -2.39
N HIS A 132 23.38 -14.36 -2.76
CA HIS A 132 24.27 -13.63 -1.87
C HIS A 132 23.44 -12.81 -0.87
N ARG A 133 23.73 -12.94 0.42
CA ARG A 133 23.06 -12.10 1.42
C ARG A 133 23.29 -10.61 1.11
N PRO A 134 22.21 -9.82 0.86
CA PRO A 134 22.38 -8.44 0.49
C PRO A 134 23.10 -7.65 1.58
N ARG A 135 24.12 -6.91 1.19
CA ARG A 135 24.92 -6.05 2.08
C ARG A 135 24.89 -4.62 1.57
N LEU A 136 24.99 -3.65 2.44
CA LEU A 136 25.10 -2.25 2.04
C LEU A 136 26.30 -2.01 1.11
N SER A 137 27.35 -2.83 1.25
CA SER A 137 28.49 -2.80 0.34
C SER A 137 28.14 -3.12 -1.12
N ASP A 138 27.02 -3.77 -1.39
CA ASP A 138 26.58 -4.11 -2.75
C ASP A 138 26.02 -2.91 -3.52
N LEU A 139 25.72 -1.83 -2.81
CA LEU A 139 25.38 -0.52 -3.40
C LEU A 139 26.60 0.14 -4.06
N VAL A 140 27.81 -0.29 -3.69
CA VAL A 140 29.05 0.21 -4.23
C VAL A 140 29.61 -0.78 -5.26
N ASN A 141 30.05 -0.26 -6.39
CA ASN A 141 30.72 -1.08 -7.40
C ASN A 141 32.11 -1.47 -6.89
N LYS A 142 32.35 -2.76 -6.69
CA LYS A 142 33.62 -3.29 -6.14
C LYS A 142 34.85 -2.97 -7.01
N THR A 143 34.66 -2.75 -8.32
CA THR A 143 35.74 -2.45 -9.26
C THR A 143 36.11 -0.97 -9.26
N THR A 144 35.13 -0.07 -9.13
CA THR A 144 35.34 1.38 -9.25
C THR A 144 35.30 2.10 -7.90
N GLY A 145 34.86 1.43 -6.82
CA GLY A 145 34.67 2.05 -5.49
C GLY A 145 33.54 3.10 -5.45
N LYS A 146 32.79 3.29 -6.53
CA LYS A 146 31.74 4.30 -6.64
C LYS A 146 30.35 3.66 -6.42
N ILE A 147 29.41 4.47 -5.92
CA ILE A 147 28.02 4.09 -5.80
C ILE A 147 27.46 3.76 -7.19
N ARG A 148 26.73 2.67 -7.31
CA ARG A 148 26.14 2.22 -8.59
C ARG A 148 25.16 3.28 -9.13
N PRO A 149 25.15 3.59 -10.44
CA PRO A 149 24.26 4.58 -11.03
C PRO A 149 22.77 4.33 -10.72
N ILE A 150 22.36 3.07 -10.65
CA ILE A 150 20.99 2.67 -10.30
C ILE A 150 20.52 3.23 -8.95
N VAL A 151 21.45 3.37 -7.98
CA VAL A 151 21.15 3.94 -6.66
C VAL A 151 20.80 5.43 -6.79
N TRP A 152 21.58 6.18 -7.59
CA TRP A 152 21.29 7.59 -7.86
C TRP A 152 19.99 7.78 -8.62
N THR A 153 19.69 6.92 -9.57
CA THR A 153 18.40 6.91 -10.28
C THR A 153 17.24 6.68 -9.29
N GLY A 154 17.37 5.70 -8.38
CA GLY A 154 16.37 5.44 -7.34
C GLY A 154 16.18 6.61 -6.39
N ILE A 155 17.27 7.23 -5.92
CA ILE A 155 17.22 8.43 -5.07
C ILE A 155 16.54 9.58 -5.83
N GLY A 156 16.93 9.83 -7.08
CA GLY A 156 16.34 10.87 -7.92
C GLY A 156 14.84 10.69 -8.08
N LEU A 157 14.39 9.50 -8.44
CA LEU A 157 12.97 9.18 -8.56
C LEU A 157 12.21 9.42 -7.25
N ALA A 158 12.73 8.96 -6.12
CA ALA A 158 12.11 9.16 -4.82
C ALA A 158 12.02 10.64 -4.44
N VAL A 159 13.06 11.42 -4.69
CA VAL A 159 13.09 12.86 -4.42
C VAL A 159 12.08 13.60 -5.31
N PHE A 160 12.09 13.35 -6.63
CA PHE A 160 11.17 14.00 -7.54
C PHE A 160 9.72 13.61 -7.26
N GLN A 161 9.44 12.37 -6.91
CA GLN A 161 8.10 11.93 -6.51
C GLN A 161 7.55 12.72 -5.33
N GLN A 162 8.38 13.05 -4.35
CA GLN A 162 7.95 13.88 -3.21
C GLN A 162 7.85 15.37 -3.56
N LEU A 163 8.75 15.88 -4.42
CA LEU A 163 8.75 17.29 -4.83
C LEU A 163 7.57 17.68 -5.73
N VAL A 164 6.88 16.74 -6.36
CA VAL A 164 5.63 16.99 -7.11
C VAL A 164 4.54 17.62 -6.24
N GLY A 165 4.60 17.43 -4.91
CA GLY A 165 3.67 18.06 -3.97
C GLY A 165 2.29 17.40 -3.93
N ILE A 166 2.11 16.21 -4.53
CA ILE A 166 0.83 15.50 -4.56
C ILE A 166 0.28 15.26 -3.13
N ASN A 167 1.16 15.00 -2.18
CA ASN A 167 0.78 14.79 -0.80
C ASN A 167 0.14 16.03 -0.16
N VAL A 168 0.60 17.23 -0.53
CA VAL A 168 -0.01 18.48 -0.05
C VAL A 168 -1.42 18.61 -0.56
N VAL A 169 -1.66 18.33 -1.84
CA VAL A 169 -3.00 18.42 -2.45
C VAL A 169 -3.95 17.40 -1.83
N PHE A 170 -3.53 16.16 -1.63
CA PHE A 170 -4.42 15.13 -1.08
C PHE A 170 -4.62 15.24 0.43
N TYR A 171 -3.58 15.52 1.22
CA TYR A 171 -3.73 15.56 2.68
C TYR A 171 -4.26 16.91 3.19
N TYR A 172 -3.94 18.00 2.53
CA TYR A 172 -4.39 19.34 2.93
C TYR A 172 -5.43 19.92 1.98
N GLY A 173 -5.97 19.13 1.04
CA GLY A 173 -6.91 19.58 0.03
C GLY A 173 -8.09 20.36 0.61
N ALA A 174 -8.75 19.85 1.65
CA ALA A 174 -9.87 20.54 2.29
C ALA A 174 -9.46 21.91 2.86
N VAL A 175 -8.30 22.01 3.51
CA VAL A 175 -7.78 23.26 4.05
C VAL A 175 -7.43 24.25 2.94
N LEU A 176 -6.85 23.76 1.84
CA LEU A 176 -6.51 24.62 0.68
C LEU A 176 -7.75 25.19 0.02
N TRP A 177 -8.80 24.38 -0.16
CA TRP A 177 -10.08 24.85 -0.73
C TRP A 177 -10.78 25.84 0.18
N GLN A 178 -10.78 25.61 1.49
CA GLN A 178 -11.33 26.56 2.46
C GLN A 178 -10.55 27.89 2.47
N ALA A 179 -9.23 27.84 2.32
CA ALA A 179 -8.39 29.04 2.25
C ALA A 179 -8.69 29.94 1.05
N VAL A 180 -9.23 29.40 -0.04
CA VAL A 180 -9.67 30.18 -1.22
C VAL A 180 -11.17 30.49 -1.21
N GLY A 181 -11.86 30.24 -0.08
CA GLY A 181 -13.24 30.70 0.16
C GLY A 181 -14.35 29.65 -0.05
N PHE A 182 -14.02 28.38 -0.27
CA PHE A 182 -15.02 27.30 -0.32
C PHE A 182 -15.54 26.99 1.10
N SER A 183 -16.80 26.54 1.18
CA SER A 183 -17.34 26.00 2.43
C SER A 183 -16.64 24.69 2.81
N GLU A 184 -16.70 24.30 4.09
CA GLU A 184 -16.16 23.02 4.56
C GLU A 184 -16.79 21.84 3.79
N SER A 185 -18.12 21.84 3.63
CA SER A 185 -18.86 20.82 2.90
C SER A 185 -18.39 20.70 1.44
N ASP A 186 -18.22 21.84 0.74
CA ASP A 186 -17.78 21.83 -0.65
C ASP A 186 -16.32 21.39 -0.79
N ALA A 187 -15.46 21.81 0.12
CA ALA A 187 -14.05 21.37 0.15
C ALA A 187 -13.93 19.86 0.33
N LEU A 188 -14.73 19.27 1.21
CA LEU A 188 -14.77 17.82 1.41
C LEU A 188 -15.34 17.08 0.20
N LYS A 189 -16.38 17.62 -0.48
CA LYS A 189 -16.91 17.05 -1.73
C LYS A 189 -15.85 17.04 -2.86
N ILE A 190 -15.07 18.11 -2.97
CA ILE A 190 -13.98 18.18 -3.97
C ILE A 190 -12.95 17.10 -3.73
N ASN A 191 -12.61 16.80 -2.47
CA ASN A 191 -11.69 15.70 -2.14
C ASN A 191 -12.26 14.33 -2.56
N ILE A 192 -13.56 14.08 -2.35
CA ILE A 192 -14.23 12.86 -2.80
C ILE A 192 -14.17 12.75 -4.32
N LEU A 193 -14.49 13.85 -5.03
CA LEU A 193 -14.43 13.89 -6.50
C LEU A 193 -13.02 13.60 -7.01
N SER A 194 -12.00 14.19 -6.39
CA SER A 194 -10.59 13.94 -6.73
C SER A 194 -10.21 12.47 -6.54
N GLY A 195 -10.69 11.83 -5.46
CA GLY A 195 -10.53 10.40 -5.23
C GLY A 195 -11.21 9.55 -6.31
N ALA A 196 -12.46 9.88 -6.68
CA ALA A 196 -13.21 9.17 -7.70
C ALA A 196 -12.53 9.27 -9.09
N ILE A 197 -12.05 10.46 -9.45
CA ILE A 197 -11.28 10.67 -10.71
C ILE A 197 -9.99 9.84 -10.68
N SER A 198 -9.31 9.80 -9.55
CA SER A 198 -8.08 9.00 -9.39
C SER A 198 -8.33 7.51 -9.56
N ILE A 199 -9.44 6.98 -9.02
CA ILE A 199 -9.86 5.59 -9.24
C ILE A 199 -10.07 5.35 -10.75
N GLY A 200 -10.81 6.21 -11.41
CA GLY A 200 -11.06 6.11 -12.85
C GLY A 200 -9.77 6.13 -13.68
N ALA A 201 -8.84 7.01 -13.35
CA ALA A 201 -7.56 7.12 -14.03
C ALA A 201 -6.70 5.85 -13.87
N VAL A 202 -6.64 5.29 -12.66
CA VAL A 202 -5.87 4.05 -12.41
C VAL A 202 -6.53 2.85 -13.06
N MET A 203 -7.86 2.76 -13.05
CA MET A 203 -8.58 1.70 -13.77
C MET A 203 -8.30 1.76 -15.27
N LEU A 204 -8.30 2.96 -15.86
CA LEU A 204 -7.94 3.14 -17.25
C LEU A 204 -6.50 2.73 -17.54
N ALA A 205 -5.56 3.09 -16.68
CA ALA A 205 -4.15 2.72 -16.80
C ALA A 205 -3.89 1.21 -16.72
N ILE A 206 -4.76 0.46 -16.03
CA ILE A 206 -4.66 -1.02 -15.96
C ILE A 206 -5.21 -1.68 -17.23
N LEU A 207 -6.16 -1.03 -17.90
CA LEU A 207 -6.79 -1.55 -19.12
C LEU A 207 -5.95 -1.29 -20.39
N LEU A 208 -5.12 -0.25 -20.37
CA LEU A 208 -4.19 0.10 -21.45
C LEU A 208 -2.88 -0.66 -21.35
#